data_b4d33f21de5b18646bfe200ce38961c2
#
_entry.id   b4d33f21de5b18646bfe200ce38961c2
#
_cell.length_a   1.000
_cell.length_b   1.000
_cell.length_c   1.000
_cell.angle_alpha   90.00
_cell.angle_beta   90.00
_cell.angle_gamma   90.00
#
_symmetry.space_group_name_H-M   'P 1'
#
loop_
_entity.id
_entity.type
_entity.pdbx_description
1 polymer ?
#
loop_
_entity_poly.entity_id
_entity_poly.type
_entity_poly.pdbx_seq_one_letter_code
_entity_poly.pdbx_strand_id
1 'polypeptide(L)'
;MVETVSTHIDFSNEEIDFSTASHTAVVSDLHLCESEPLNHKHPLWKKFKSKEFFFDAEFFSFLKYIHSEAQGKTVELILNGDIFDFDSVTSFPKEPGYHVSWLESRRGLDTEKEKSIYKIEMILKDHPIWVEALTWFVGEGHRVVFVIGNHDLELNWLDVQKKILELLKLDIEQRRHVRFVEWFYISNKDTLVEHGHQHDPFCCMQDPINPVVVDYNRLLVRLPFGDLACRYLSNGMGFFNPHVDANYLLSAWGFTKAYFKYMLRAQPLLIWTGFWSTVMTFIQTLRHRSLRALQNPLTIEDRVDEIAKKANATPRMVRELQPLFAQPISDSPLKILKELWLDRTFIFLFGFFLLLYAFLLIDKIYQISFYWMLVPVGILFPPYFLYSRNVQSYISLYKKPDEEVLSLSGMITSTKRVIYGHTHIVRHEIIGAIEHLNPGTWSPAFLDVECTKFQGQKAFVWISPQADGLRSAKLMQVDGDKIIEI
;
A
#
# COMPACT_ATOMS: atom_id res chain seq x y z
N MET A 1 3.22 -15.83 -29.52
CA MET A 1 4.48 -15.07 -29.64
C MET A 1 4.49 -14.16 -28.44
N VAL A 2 5.19 -14.51 -27.38
CA VAL A 2 5.33 -13.66 -26.18
C VAL A 2 6.33 -12.57 -26.59
N GLU A 3 5.86 -11.35 -26.79
CA GLU A 3 6.77 -10.21 -26.91
C GLU A 3 7.66 -10.19 -25.67
N THR A 4 8.97 -10.26 -25.89
CA THR A 4 9.95 -10.04 -24.84
C THR A 4 9.68 -8.67 -24.26
N VAL A 5 9.22 -8.61 -23.01
CA VAL A 5 9.09 -7.37 -22.26
C VAL A 5 10.50 -6.77 -22.20
N SER A 6 10.77 -5.78 -23.05
CA SER A 6 12.03 -5.05 -23.05
C SER A 6 12.14 -4.30 -21.74
N THR A 7 13.10 -4.69 -20.92
CA THR A 7 13.36 -4.10 -19.60
C THR A 7 14.25 -2.86 -19.67
N HIS A 8 14.64 -2.40 -20.86
CA HIS A 8 15.57 -1.29 -21.00
C HIS A 8 14.90 -0.03 -21.55
N ILE A 9 14.88 1.01 -20.73
CA ILE A 9 14.91 2.39 -21.24
C ILE A 9 16.40 2.61 -21.57
N ASP A 10 16.75 2.59 -22.86
CA ASP A 10 18.10 2.84 -23.32
C ASP A 10 18.43 4.34 -23.17
N PHE A 11 19.08 4.68 -22.07
CA PHE A 11 19.71 5.98 -21.85
C PHE A 11 21.19 5.88 -22.25
N SER A 12 21.47 5.70 -23.51
CA SER A 12 22.83 5.76 -24.02
C SER A 12 23.41 7.17 -23.85
N ASN A 13 24.49 7.25 -23.11
CA ASN A 13 25.44 8.33 -22.85
C ASN A 13 25.19 9.18 -21.58
N GLU A 14 26.14 9.05 -20.63
CA GLU A 14 26.28 9.74 -19.34
C GLU A 14 25.11 9.57 -18.37
N GLU A 15 25.04 8.42 -17.70
CA GLU A 15 24.14 8.21 -16.55
C GLU A 15 24.52 9.19 -15.43
N ILE A 16 23.52 9.90 -14.90
CA ILE A 16 23.71 10.72 -13.69
C ILE A 16 24.10 9.79 -12.53
N ASP A 17 25.13 10.19 -11.80
CA ASP A 17 25.60 9.44 -10.64
C ASP A 17 24.63 9.56 -9.47
N PHE A 18 23.96 8.46 -9.14
CA PHE A 18 23.10 8.33 -7.96
C PHE A 18 23.82 7.66 -6.78
N SER A 19 25.09 7.28 -6.92
CA SER A 19 25.82 6.58 -5.87
C SER A 19 26.23 7.48 -4.69
N THR A 20 26.23 8.80 -4.91
CA THR A 20 26.59 9.80 -3.91
C THR A 20 25.50 10.85 -3.76
N ALA A 21 25.20 11.24 -2.53
CA ALA A 21 24.27 12.31 -2.21
C ALA A 21 24.75 13.09 -0.98
N SER A 22 24.88 14.41 -1.11
CA SER A 22 25.19 15.27 0.06
C SER A 22 23.97 15.48 0.94
N HIS A 23 22.83 15.80 0.33
CA HIS A 23 21.55 16.02 0.99
C HIS A 23 20.52 15.01 0.47
N THR A 24 19.81 14.40 1.39
CA THR A 24 18.74 13.44 1.06
C THR A 24 17.50 13.79 1.87
N ALA A 25 16.35 13.87 1.21
CA ALA A 25 15.04 13.96 1.84
C ALA A 25 14.27 12.67 1.57
N VAL A 26 13.65 12.08 2.60
CA VAL A 26 12.84 10.87 2.45
C VAL A 26 11.43 11.14 2.94
N VAL A 27 10.44 10.94 2.09
CA VAL A 27 9.00 10.92 2.41
C VAL A 27 8.43 9.57 2.05
N SER A 28 7.38 9.15 2.72
CA SER A 28 6.72 7.86 2.51
C SER A 28 5.22 7.99 2.62
N ASP A 29 4.48 7.04 2.04
CA ASP A 29 3.04 6.85 2.28
C ASP A 29 2.22 8.12 1.98
N LEU A 30 2.39 8.67 0.77
CA LEU A 30 1.60 9.80 0.29
C LEU A 30 0.18 9.39 -0.09
N HIS A 31 0.00 8.21 -0.67
CA HIS A 31 -1.27 7.66 -1.12
C HIS A 31 -2.07 8.64 -2.00
N LEU A 32 -1.41 9.22 -3.00
CA LEU A 32 -2.10 10.04 -4.00
C LEU A 32 -3.14 9.19 -4.74
N CYS A 33 -4.38 9.64 -4.78
CA CYS A 33 -5.48 8.88 -5.36
C CYS A 33 -6.39 9.76 -6.24
N GLU A 34 -7.24 9.13 -7.04
CA GLU A 34 -8.30 9.88 -7.73
C GLU A 34 -9.24 10.52 -6.70
N SER A 35 -9.71 11.73 -6.98
CA SER A 35 -10.68 12.41 -6.14
C SER A 35 -12.07 11.81 -6.29
N GLU A 36 -12.78 11.69 -5.17
CA GLU A 36 -14.20 11.34 -5.19
C GLU A 36 -15.05 12.63 -5.18
N PRO A 37 -15.97 12.81 -6.13
CA PRO A 37 -16.87 13.96 -6.13
C PRO A 37 -17.82 13.89 -4.92
N LEU A 38 -18.11 15.05 -4.32
CA LEU A 38 -18.99 15.12 -3.16
C LEU A 38 -20.37 14.54 -3.48
N ASN A 39 -20.77 13.48 -2.78
CA ASN A 39 -22.06 12.88 -2.92
C ASN A 39 -23.08 13.59 -2.01
N HIS A 40 -23.91 14.48 -2.55
CA HIS A 40 -24.89 15.24 -1.75
C HIS A 40 -25.92 14.36 -1.04
N LYS A 41 -26.22 13.15 -1.54
CA LYS A 41 -27.14 12.21 -0.89
C LYS A 41 -26.48 11.44 0.26
N HIS A 42 -25.20 11.14 0.12
CA HIS A 42 -24.40 10.40 1.09
C HIS A 42 -23.05 11.11 1.32
N PRO A 43 -23.03 12.26 2.01
CA PRO A 43 -21.85 13.13 2.08
C PRO A 43 -20.65 12.52 2.82
N LEU A 44 -20.86 11.43 3.58
CA LEU A 44 -19.78 10.71 4.27
C LEU A 44 -19.20 9.56 3.44
N TRP A 45 -19.81 9.23 2.28
CA TRP A 45 -19.33 8.16 1.42
C TRP A 45 -18.05 8.58 0.72
N LYS A 46 -16.97 7.87 1.00
CA LYS A 46 -15.59 8.15 0.51
C LYS A 46 -15.15 9.62 0.71
N LYS A 47 -15.65 10.27 1.76
CA LYS A 47 -15.35 11.68 2.05
C LYS A 47 -13.86 11.93 2.15
N PHE A 48 -13.09 10.98 2.69
CA PHE A 48 -11.63 11.06 2.83
C PHE A 48 -10.88 11.23 1.49
N LYS A 49 -11.53 10.94 0.34
CA LYS A 49 -10.98 11.14 -1.02
C LYS A 49 -11.37 12.48 -1.64
N SER A 50 -11.96 13.40 -0.89
CA SER A 50 -12.30 14.71 -1.45
C SER A 50 -11.07 15.61 -1.59
N LYS A 51 -11.06 16.46 -2.63
CA LYS A 51 -9.93 17.37 -2.94
C LYS A 51 -9.59 18.33 -1.80
N GLU A 52 -10.53 18.61 -0.91
CA GLU A 52 -10.29 19.47 0.26
C GLU A 52 -9.24 18.93 1.23
N PHE A 53 -8.95 17.63 1.18
CA PHE A 53 -7.95 16.98 2.03
C PHE A 53 -6.62 16.72 1.33
N PHE A 54 -6.50 17.09 0.06
CA PHE A 54 -5.24 16.95 -0.67
C PHE A 54 -4.19 17.90 -0.12
N PHE A 55 -2.96 17.43 -0.03
CA PHE A 55 -1.83 18.14 0.57
C PHE A 55 -0.82 18.63 -0.45
N ASP A 56 -1.19 18.73 -1.71
CA ASP A 56 -0.29 19.08 -2.82
C ASP A 56 0.45 20.39 -2.60
N ALA A 57 -0.23 21.39 -2.02
CA ALA A 57 0.37 22.71 -1.73
C ALA A 57 1.43 22.61 -0.61
N GLU A 58 1.17 21.84 0.44
CA GLU A 58 2.12 21.58 1.51
C GLU A 58 3.32 20.78 1.00
N PHE A 59 3.09 19.83 0.07
CA PHE A 59 4.16 19.10 -0.58
C PHE A 59 5.05 20.03 -1.41
N PHE A 60 4.47 20.99 -2.13
CA PHE A 60 5.24 22.00 -2.84
C PHE A 60 6.05 22.88 -1.89
N SER A 61 5.46 23.31 -0.79
CA SER A 61 6.16 24.10 0.26
C SER A 61 7.33 23.30 0.85
N PHE A 62 7.15 22.02 1.09
CA PHE A 62 8.21 21.12 1.52
C PHE A 62 9.36 21.05 0.50
N LEU A 63 9.07 20.89 -0.80
CA LEU A 63 10.12 20.85 -1.82
C LEU A 63 10.91 22.17 -1.89
N LYS A 64 10.23 23.32 -1.77
CA LYS A 64 10.89 24.64 -1.71
C LYS A 64 11.79 24.77 -0.49
N TYR A 65 11.35 24.25 0.66
CA TYR A 65 12.15 24.26 1.88
C TYR A 65 13.44 23.45 1.72
N ILE A 66 13.38 22.19 1.28
CA ILE A 66 14.58 21.36 1.13
C ILE A 66 15.53 21.91 0.05
N HIS A 67 15.00 22.55 -0.99
CA HIS A 67 15.80 23.27 -1.98
C HIS A 67 16.58 24.42 -1.32
N SER A 68 15.91 25.23 -0.49
CA SER A 68 16.55 26.35 0.21
C SER A 68 17.60 25.89 1.23
N GLU A 69 17.32 24.83 1.99
CA GLU A 69 18.24 24.25 2.97
C GLU A 69 19.50 23.64 2.33
N ALA A 70 19.40 23.20 1.10
CA ALA A 70 20.53 22.63 0.37
C ALA A 70 21.57 23.67 -0.09
N GLN A 71 21.26 24.97 0.00
CA GLN A 71 22.17 26.07 -0.31
C GLN A 71 22.88 25.93 -1.68
N GLY A 72 22.11 25.59 -2.72
CA GLY A 72 22.58 25.42 -4.09
C GLY A 72 23.22 24.07 -4.40
N LYS A 73 23.20 23.12 -3.44
CA LYS A 73 23.63 21.72 -3.71
C LYS A 73 22.46 20.87 -4.19
N THR A 74 22.77 19.83 -4.94
CA THR A 74 21.76 18.85 -5.38
C THR A 74 21.19 18.08 -4.19
N VAL A 75 19.86 18.03 -4.12
CA VAL A 75 19.11 17.19 -3.17
C VAL A 75 18.68 15.91 -3.88
N GLU A 76 18.78 14.80 -3.17
CA GLU A 76 18.18 13.53 -3.53
C GLU A 76 16.87 13.37 -2.76
N LEU A 77 15.74 13.47 -3.46
CA LEU A 77 14.41 13.20 -2.91
C LEU A 77 14.07 11.72 -3.10
N ILE A 78 13.83 11.00 -2.02
CA ILE A 78 13.38 9.61 -2.06
C ILE A 78 11.91 9.56 -1.68
N LEU A 79 11.09 9.15 -2.63
CA LEU A 79 9.67 8.85 -2.47
C LEU A 79 9.57 7.36 -2.11
N ASN A 80 9.46 7.06 -0.82
CA ASN A 80 9.69 5.74 -0.25
C ASN A 80 8.43 4.87 -0.19
N GLY A 81 7.87 4.55 -1.35
CA GLY A 81 6.73 3.65 -1.52
C GLY A 81 5.38 4.25 -1.09
N ASP A 82 4.33 3.63 -1.60
CA ASP A 82 2.94 4.04 -1.41
C ASP A 82 2.71 5.52 -1.77
N ILE A 83 3.35 5.93 -2.87
CA ILE A 83 3.21 7.28 -3.41
C ILE A 83 1.87 7.42 -4.10
N PHE A 84 1.47 6.39 -4.86
CA PHE A 84 0.22 6.33 -5.59
C PHE A 84 -0.65 5.19 -5.05
N ASP A 85 -1.92 5.47 -4.81
CA ASP A 85 -2.87 4.46 -4.38
C ASP A 85 -3.66 3.94 -5.60
N PHE A 86 -3.05 3.02 -6.35
CA PHE A 86 -3.67 2.42 -7.53
C PHE A 86 -4.92 1.61 -7.19
N ASP A 87 -4.96 0.97 -6.01
CA ASP A 87 -6.07 0.13 -5.59
C ASP A 87 -7.33 0.93 -5.26
N SER A 88 -7.18 2.21 -4.92
CA SER A 88 -8.30 3.09 -4.62
C SER A 88 -8.95 3.69 -5.87
N VAL A 89 -8.33 3.56 -7.07
CA VAL A 89 -8.92 4.06 -8.32
C VAL A 89 -10.09 3.19 -8.74
N THR A 90 -11.29 3.75 -8.68
CA THR A 90 -12.54 3.05 -9.00
C THR A 90 -13.20 3.51 -10.30
N SER A 91 -12.70 4.58 -10.90
CA SER A 91 -13.13 5.01 -12.23
C SER A 91 -12.61 4.08 -13.33
N PHE A 92 -13.28 4.08 -14.45
CA PHE A 92 -12.87 3.38 -15.69
C PHE A 92 -13.34 4.17 -16.91
N PRO A 93 -12.67 4.03 -18.06
CA PRO A 93 -13.03 4.78 -19.27
C PRO A 93 -14.39 4.33 -19.82
N LYS A 94 -15.15 5.25 -20.43
CA LYS A 94 -16.45 4.95 -21.02
C LYS A 94 -16.36 3.99 -22.20
N GLU A 95 -15.29 4.11 -22.97
CA GLU A 95 -15.00 3.27 -24.14
C GLU A 95 -13.57 2.71 -23.97
N PRO A 96 -13.39 1.66 -23.14
CA PRO A 96 -12.08 1.08 -22.93
C PRO A 96 -11.65 0.29 -24.17
N GLY A 97 -10.39 0.44 -24.57
CA GLY A 97 -9.76 -0.39 -25.61
C GLY A 97 -9.45 -1.82 -25.15
N TYR A 98 -9.88 -2.19 -23.94
CA TYR A 98 -9.66 -3.47 -23.26
C TYR A 98 -10.93 -3.94 -22.55
N HIS A 99 -10.97 -5.22 -22.20
CA HIS A 99 -12.12 -5.77 -21.47
C HIS A 99 -12.14 -5.31 -20.01
N VAL A 100 -13.29 -4.81 -19.59
CA VAL A 100 -13.60 -4.47 -18.19
C VAL A 100 -14.67 -5.43 -17.70
N SER A 101 -14.35 -6.27 -16.74
CA SER A 101 -15.30 -7.21 -16.13
C SER A 101 -16.32 -6.47 -15.24
N TRP A 102 -17.43 -7.13 -14.94
CA TRP A 102 -18.41 -6.58 -14.00
C TRP A 102 -17.79 -6.31 -12.61
N LEU A 103 -16.85 -7.14 -12.16
CA LEU A 103 -16.19 -6.96 -10.89
C LEU A 103 -15.28 -5.71 -10.89
N GLU A 104 -14.51 -5.51 -11.96
CA GLU A 104 -13.67 -4.33 -12.15
C GLU A 104 -14.47 -3.03 -12.20
N SER A 105 -15.62 -3.04 -12.88
CA SER A 105 -16.50 -1.85 -12.94
C SER A 105 -17.07 -1.45 -11.58
N ARG A 106 -16.98 -2.31 -10.57
CA ARG A 106 -17.49 -2.09 -9.21
C ARG A 106 -16.40 -1.90 -8.16
N ARG A 107 -15.20 -2.40 -8.39
CA ARG A 107 -14.11 -2.48 -7.40
C ARG A 107 -12.78 -1.90 -7.85
N GLY A 108 -12.71 -1.36 -9.06
CA GLY A 108 -11.50 -0.84 -9.70
C GLY A 108 -10.88 -1.83 -10.67
N LEU A 109 -10.18 -1.28 -11.65
CA LEU A 109 -9.53 -2.02 -12.73
C LEU A 109 -8.43 -2.94 -12.20
N ASP A 110 -8.14 -4.04 -12.89
CA ASP A 110 -7.06 -4.97 -12.57
C ASP A 110 -5.67 -4.36 -12.86
N THR A 111 -4.61 -5.10 -12.63
CA THR A 111 -3.21 -4.64 -12.68
C THR A 111 -2.53 -4.91 -14.03
N GLU A 112 -3.31 -5.07 -15.12
CA GLU A 112 -2.78 -5.10 -16.47
C GLU A 112 -2.17 -3.75 -16.85
N LYS A 113 -1.17 -3.78 -17.70
CA LYS A 113 -0.41 -2.59 -18.12
C LYS A 113 -1.30 -1.42 -18.56
N GLU A 114 -2.23 -1.66 -19.49
CA GLU A 114 -3.11 -0.61 -20.05
C GLU A 114 -4.05 -0.03 -18.99
N LYS A 115 -4.52 -0.86 -18.07
CA LYS A 115 -5.38 -0.46 -16.96
C LYS A 115 -4.62 0.33 -15.92
N SER A 116 -3.36 -0.06 -15.66
CA SER A 116 -2.46 0.66 -14.75
C SER A 116 -2.06 2.04 -15.29
N ILE A 117 -1.86 2.15 -16.61
CA ILE A 117 -1.64 3.44 -17.27
C ILE A 117 -2.86 4.36 -17.06
N TYR A 118 -4.08 3.86 -17.26
CA TYR A 118 -5.28 4.65 -17.02
C TYR A 118 -5.38 5.10 -15.55
N LYS A 119 -5.08 4.21 -14.59
CA LYS A 119 -5.15 4.55 -13.16
C LYS A 119 -4.19 5.69 -12.80
N ILE A 120 -2.93 5.63 -13.26
CA ILE A 120 -1.98 6.72 -12.98
C ILE A 120 -2.36 8.03 -13.65
N GLU A 121 -2.96 7.99 -14.85
CA GLU A 121 -3.51 9.20 -15.50
C GLU A 121 -4.61 9.84 -14.65
N MET A 122 -5.50 9.05 -14.06
CA MET A 122 -6.58 9.57 -13.21
C MET A 122 -6.03 10.16 -11.91
N ILE A 123 -5.08 9.50 -11.26
CA ILE A 123 -4.43 10.02 -10.06
C ILE A 123 -3.77 11.37 -10.35
N LEU A 124 -2.84 11.43 -11.30
CA LEU A 124 -2.07 12.65 -11.57
C LEU A 124 -2.91 13.80 -12.14
N LYS A 125 -4.02 13.50 -12.81
CA LYS A 125 -4.99 14.51 -13.25
C LYS A 125 -5.63 15.25 -12.07
N ASP A 126 -5.83 14.59 -10.96
CA ASP A 126 -6.45 15.17 -9.78
C ASP A 126 -5.44 15.87 -8.84
N HIS A 127 -4.12 15.66 -9.08
CA HIS A 127 -3.01 16.24 -8.33
C HIS A 127 -2.10 17.17 -9.17
N PRO A 128 -2.65 18.21 -9.84
CA PRO A 128 -1.86 19.05 -10.74
C PRO A 128 -0.78 19.87 -10.03
N ILE A 129 -0.99 20.27 -8.78
CA ILE A 129 -0.01 21.05 -8.00
C ILE A 129 1.16 20.14 -7.60
N TRP A 130 0.91 18.87 -7.25
CA TRP A 130 1.96 17.90 -6.99
C TRP A 130 2.82 17.64 -8.23
N VAL A 131 2.17 17.51 -9.42
CA VAL A 131 2.87 17.38 -10.70
C VAL A 131 3.75 18.60 -10.97
N GLU A 132 3.23 19.81 -10.78
CA GLU A 132 3.98 21.06 -10.93
C GLU A 132 5.18 21.12 -9.98
N ALA A 133 4.96 20.75 -8.70
CA ALA A 133 5.97 20.76 -7.66
C ALA A 133 7.14 19.83 -7.98
N LEU A 134 6.86 18.61 -8.43
CA LEU A 134 7.89 17.65 -8.78
C LEU A 134 8.60 18.02 -10.08
N THR A 135 7.87 18.54 -11.08
CA THR A 135 8.45 19.06 -12.32
C THR A 135 9.43 20.21 -12.04
N TRP A 136 9.01 21.17 -11.20
CA TRP A 136 9.87 22.26 -10.76
C TRP A 136 11.13 21.74 -10.07
N PHE A 137 10.98 20.82 -9.11
CA PHE A 137 12.09 20.28 -8.32
C PHE A 137 13.14 19.57 -9.20
N VAL A 138 12.72 18.78 -10.17
CA VAL A 138 13.61 18.16 -11.16
C VAL A 138 14.24 19.22 -12.05
N GLY A 139 13.48 20.26 -12.45
CA GLY A 139 13.95 21.38 -13.25
C GLY A 139 15.07 22.19 -12.58
N GLU A 140 15.09 22.27 -11.24
CA GLU A 140 16.17 22.87 -10.46
C GLU A 140 17.44 21.97 -10.36
N GLY A 141 17.45 20.82 -11.06
CA GLY A 141 18.62 19.91 -11.11
C GLY A 141 18.73 18.95 -9.93
N HIS A 142 17.64 18.78 -9.18
CA HIS A 142 17.56 17.79 -8.11
C HIS A 142 17.23 16.40 -8.64
N ARG A 143 17.46 15.37 -7.83
CA ARG A 143 17.21 13.97 -8.19
C ARG A 143 16.02 13.42 -7.44
N VAL A 144 15.24 12.56 -8.09
CA VAL A 144 14.06 11.89 -7.51
C VAL A 144 14.21 10.38 -7.67
N VAL A 145 14.03 9.66 -6.58
CA VAL A 145 14.00 8.18 -6.56
C VAL A 145 12.64 7.73 -6.08
N PHE A 146 11.94 6.95 -6.91
CA PHE A 146 10.72 6.26 -6.52
C PHE A 146 11.09 4.85 -6.07
N VAL A 147 10.87 4.53 -4.81
CA VAL A 147 10.91 3.16 -4.27
C VAL A 147 9.49 2.62 -4.33
N ILE A 148 9.31 1.42 -4.87
CA ILE A 148 7.96 0.83 -5.03
C ILE A 148 7.48 0.29 -3.68
N GLY A 149 6.27 0.70 -3.26
CA GLY A 149 5.53 0.17 -2.13
C GLY A 149 4.52 -0.90 -2.54
N ASN A 150 3.61 -1.28 -1.62
CA ASN A 150 2.57 -2.26 -1.95
C ASN A 150 1.38 -1.62 -2.69
N HIS A 151 0.99 -0.39 -2.40
CA HIS A 151 -0.11 0.28 -3.10
C HIS A 151 0.24 0.80 -4.50
N ASP A 152 1.53 0.82 -4.86
CA ASP A 152 2.02 1.27 -6.15
C ASP A 152 2.84 0.21 -6.92
N LEU A 153 2.51 -1.07 -6.71
CA LEU A 153 3.15 -2.21 -7.38
C LEU A 153 3.07 -2.13 -8.91
N GLU A 154 2.08 -1.44 -9.47
CA GLU A 154 1.93 -1.18 -10.90
C GLU A 154 3.07 -0.34 -11.48
N LEU A 155 3.89 0.30 -10.65
CA LEU A 155 5.15 0.92 -11.07
C LEU A 155 6.17 -0.11 -11.61
N ASN A 156 5.95 -1.41 -11.42
CA ASN A 156 6.74 -2.45 -12.09
C ASN A 156 6.50 -2.51 -13.62
N TRP A 157 5.45 -1.85 -14.14
CA TRP A 157 5.28 -1.66 -15.57
C TRP A 157 6.12 -0.48 -16.07
N LEU A 158 7.09 -0.71 -16.96
CA LEU A 158 7.89 0.36 -17.57
C LEU A 158 7.03 1.41 -18.29
N ASP A 159 5.90 0.99 -18.88
CA ASP A 159 4.99 1.90 -19.55
C ASP A 159 4.28 2.83 -18.57
N VAL A 160 4.02 2.42 -17.33
CA VAL A 160 3.51 3.26 -16.25
C VAL A 160 4.58 4.29 -15.84
N GLN A 161 5.84 3.85 -15.64
CA GLN A 161 6.96 4.76 -15.34
C GLN A 161 7.13 5.82 -16.45
N LYS A 162 7.11 5.40 -17.73
CA LYS A 162 7.16 6.31 -18.89
C LYS A 162 6.00 7.29 -18.86
N LYS A 163 4.78 6.82 -18.57
CA LYS A 163 3.59 7.68 -18.48
C LYS A 163 3.74 8.74 -17.39
N ILE A 164 4.29 8.40 -16.22
CA ILE A 164 4.58 9.39 -15.16
C ILE A 164 5.53 10.46 -15.68
N LEU A 165 6.65 10.07 -16.33
CA LEU A 165 7.62 11.03 -16.88
C LEU A 165 7.01 11.92 -17.97
N GLU A 166 6.08 11.41 -18.76
CA GLU A 166 5.32 12.19 -19.76
C GLU A 166 4.40 13.22 -19.09
N LEU A 167 3.65 12.79 -18.06
CA LEU A 167 2.72 13.66 -17.34
C LEU A 167 3.44 14.74 -16.53
N LEU A 168 4.64 14.47 -16.04
CA LEU A 168 5.54 15.46 -15.45
C LEU A 168 6.15 16.40 -16.50
N LYS A 169 5.94 16.15 -17.80
CA LYS A 169 6.45 16.98 -18.92
C LYS A 169 7.96 17.20 -18.90
N LEU A 170 8.70 16.26 -18.36
CA LEU A 170 10.16 16.31 -18.28
C LEU A 170 10.79 16.12 -19.67
N ASP A 171 11.78 16.93 -19.98
CA ASP A 171 12.62 16.73 -21.16
C ASP A 171 13.56 15.53 -20.99
N ILE A 172 14.32 15.18 -22.03
CA ILE A 172 15.19 13.99 -22.03
C ILE A 172 16.27 14.08 -20.93
N GLU A 173 16.85 15.26 -20.72
CA GLU A 173 17.89 15.43 -19.69
C GLU A 173 17.29 15.37 -18.28
N GLN A 174 16.17 16.01 -18.06
CA GLN A 174 15.44 16.00 -16.79
C GLN A 174 14.99 14.59 -16.41
N ARG A 175 14.56 13.75 -17.36
CA ARG A 175 14.17 12.35 -17.10
C ARG A 175 15.31 11.54 -16.50
N ARG A 176 16.57 11.86 -16.78
CA ARG A 176 17.76 11.19 -16.21
C ARG A 176 17.90 11.44 -14.71
N HIS A 177 17.29 12.50 -14.18
CA HIS A 177 17.24 12.81 -12.74
C HIS A 177 16.18 12.01 -11.98
N VAL A 178 15.37 11.18 -12.65
CA VAL A 178 14.33 10.38 -12.03
C VAL A 178 14.66 8.89 -12.18
N ARG A 179 14.59 8.16 -11.08
CA ARG A 179 14.86 6.73 -11.01
C ARG A 179 13.71 6.00 -10.34
N PHE A 180 13.38 4.80 -10.82
CA PHE A 180 12.43 3.88 -10.20
C PHE A 180 13.18 2.64 -9.74
N VAL A 181 12.99 2.25 -8.48
CA VAL A 181 13.64 1.08 -7.87
C VAL A 181 12.58 0.16 -7.25
N GLU A 182 12.86 -1.12 -7.23
CA GLU A 182 11.88 -2.15 -6.94
C GLU A 182 11.38 -2.10 -5.50
N TRP A 183 12.21 -2.37 -4.47
CA TRP A 183 11.74 -2.34 -3.07
C TRP A 183 12.71 -1.66 -2.11
N PHE A 184 13.96 -1.41 -2.52
CA PHE A 184 14.95 -0.73 -1.68
C PHE A 184 15.90 0.12 -2.49
N TYR A 185 16.55 1.04 -1.80
CA TYR A 185 17.56 1.94 -2.37
C TYR A 185 18.62 2.27 -1.32
N ILE A 186 19.89 2.34 -1.72
CA ILE A 186 21.00 2.74 -0.86
C ILE A 186 21.45 4.14 -1.24
N SER A 187 21.15 5.12 -0.39
CA SER A 187 21.58 6.51 -0.53
C SER A 187 22.97 6.67 0.06
N ASN A 188 23.90 7.23 -0.74
CA ASN A 188 25.25 7.61 -0.32
C ASN A 188 26.02 6.53 0.46
N LYS A 189 25.74 5.26 0.23
CA LYS A 189 26.37 4.10 0.91
C LYS A 189 26.22 4.07 2.44
N ASP A 190 25.43 4.95 3.04
CA ASP A 190 25.29 5.05 4.50
C ASP A 190 23.85 4.87 5.00
N THR A 191 22.88 4.89 4.08
CA THR A 191 21.45 4.83 4.41
C THR A 191 20.73 3.85 3.48
N LEU A 192 20.16 2.78 4.06
CA LEU A 192 19.21 1.91 3.39
C LEU A 192 17.81 2.53 3.50
N VAL A 193 17.13 2.66 2.39
CA VAL A 193 15.73 3.10 2.33
C VAL A 193 14.92 2.00 1.69
N GLU A 194 13.88 1.54 2.38
CA GLU A 194 12.98 0.49 1.96
C GLU A 194 11.57 0.86 2.39
N HIS A 195 10.56 0.56 1.57
CA HIS A 195 9.19 0.85 2.01
C HIS A 195 8.81 0.08 3.27
N GLY A 196 9.21 -1.19 3.37
CA GLY A 196 9.01 -2.02 4.57
C GLY A 196 7.86 -3.03 4.46
N HIS A 197 7.03 -2.97 3.42
CA HIS A 197 5.92 -3.91 3.18
C HIS A 197 6.38 -5.36 3.01
N GLN A 198 7.64 -5.59 2.60
CA GLN A 198 8.19 -6.95 2.46
C GLN A 198 8.35 -7.69 3.80
N HIS A 199 8.31 -6.96 4.92
CA HIS A 199 8.37 -7.53 6.26
C HIS A 199 7.00 -7.72 6.90
N ASP A 200 5.91 -7.29 6.22
CA ASP A 200 4.53 -7.48 6.64
C ASP A 200 3.90 -8.68 5.92
N PRO A 201 3.50 -9.76 6.63
CA PRO A 201 2.87 -10.92 6.01
C PRO A 201 1.61 -10.63 5.18
N PHE A 202 0.93 -9.50 5.43
CA PHE A 202 -0.30 -9.14 4.72
C PHE A 202 -0.04 -8.40 3.41
N CYS A 203 1.08 -7.66 3.33
CA CYS A 203 1.41 -6.77 2.23
C CYS A 203 2.66 -7.19 1.45
N CYS A 204 3.41 -8.22 1.92
CA CYS A 204 4.61 -8.66 1.23
C CYS A 204 4.30 -9.32 -0.12
N MET A 205 5.09 -8.97 -1.10
CA MET A 205 5.09 -9.64 -2.40
C MET A 205 5.69 -11.04 -2.31
N GLN A 206 5.07 -11.99 -2.97
CA GLN A 206 5.58 -13.36 -3.02
C GLN A 206 6.92 -13.48 -3.79
N ASP A 207 7.09 -12.69 -4.85
CA ASP A 207 8.30 -12.67 -5.68
C ASP A 207 8.52 -11.24 -6.24
N PRO A 208 9.25 -10.37 -5.52
CA PRO A 208 9.48 -9.00 -5.99
C PRO A 208 10.50 -8.91 -7.14
N ILE A 209 11.29 -9.96 -7.37
CA ILE A 209 12.19 -10.02 -8.53
C ILE A 209 11.38 -10.24 -9.81
N ASN A 210 10.31 -11.06 -9.75
CA ASN A 210 9.41 -11.35 -10.86
C ASN A 210 7.96 -11.02 -10.50
N PRO A 211 7.61 -9.73 -10.41
CA PRO A 211 6.31 -9.26 -9.94
C PRO A 211 5.16 -9.58 -10.91
N VAL A 212 5.48 -9.77 -12.19
CA VAL A 212 4.50 -10.03 -13.24
C VAL A 212 4.11 -11.51 -13.28
N VAL A 213 2.82 -11.77 -13.35
CA VAL A 213 2.22 -13.11 -13.40
C VAL A 213 1.35 -13.27 -14.62
N VAL A 214 1.15 -14.55 -15.01
CA VAL A 214 0.31 -14.91 -16.16
C VAL A 214 -1.03 -15.42 -15.64
N ASP A 215 -2.12 -14.80 -16.11
CA ASP A 215 -3.49 -15.23 -15.90
C ASP A 215 -4.17 -15.48 -17.25
N TYR A 216 -4.23 -16.73 -17.67
CA TYR A 216 -4.60 -17.14 -19.04
C TYR A 216 -3.73 -16.41 -20.08
N ASN A 217 -4.30 -15.46 -20.83
CA ASN A 217 -3.62 -14.67 -21.86
C ASN A 217 -3.30 -13.24 -21.42
N ARG A 218 -3.39 -12.93 -20.13
CA ARG A 218 -3.15 -11.60 -19.59
C ARG A 218 -1.92 -11.60 -18.69
N LEU A 219 -1.19 -10.50 -18.72
CA LEU A 219 -0.09 -10.23 -17.81
C LEU A 219 -0.60 -9.26 -16.75
N LEU A 220 -0.36 -9.60 -15.50
CA LEU A 220 -0.79 -8.84 -14.33
C LEU A 220 0.39 -8.63 -13.39
N VAL A 221 0.40 -7.54 -12.65
CA VAL A 221 1.23 -7.46 -11.43
C VAL A 221 0.51 -8.19 -10.30
N ARG A 222 1.22 -9.07 -9.60
CA ARG A 222 0.66 -9.81 -8.47
C ARG A 222 0.42 -8.90 -7.29
N LEU A 223 -0.81 -8.89 -6.78
CA LEU A 223 -1.17 -8.15 -5.56
C LEU A 223 -1.11 -9.05 -4.34
N PRO A 224 -0.56 -8.60 -3.20
CA PRO A 224 -0.65 -9.28 -1.92
C PRO A 224 -2.07 -9.18 -1.33
N PHE A 225 -2.28 -9.83 -0.20
CA PHE A 225 -3.60 -9.89 0.44
C PHE A 225 -4.12 -8.51 0.86
N GLY A 226 -3.25 -7.65 1.43
CA GLY A 226 -3.64 -6.31 1.90
C GLY A 226 -4.23 -5.46 0.79
N ASP A 227 -3.58 -5.44 -0.37
CA ASP A 227 -4.01 -4.66 -1.54
C ASP A 227 -5.31 -5.22 -2.14
N LEU A 228 -5.46 -6.56 -2.17
CA LEU A 228 -6.73 -7.18 -2.55
C LEU A 228 -7.86 -6.85 -1.56
N ALA A 229 -7.56 -6.73 -0.28
CA ALA A 229 -8.53 -6.30 0.72
C ALA A 229 -8.90 -4.80 0.52
N CYS A 230 -7.94 -3.93 0.27
CA CYS A 230 -8.21 -2.54 -0.09
C CYS A 230 -9.11 -2.44 -1.32
N ARG A 231 -8.77 -3.15 -2.38
CA ARG A 231 -9.50 -3.12 -3.64
C ARG A 231 -10.92 -3.70 -3.54
N TYR A 232 -11.10 -4.87 -2.95
CA TYR A 232 -12.40 -5.54 -2.95
C TYR A 232 -13.26 -5.21 -1.73
N LEU A 233 -12.66 -5.05 -0.54
CA LEU A 233 -13.41 -4.77 0.67
C LEU A 233 -13.56 -3.27 0.91
N SER A 234 -12.47 -2.49 0.96
CA SER A 234 -12.52 -1.05 1.27
C SER A 234 -13.26 -0.25 0.22
N ASN A 235 -13.01 -0.48 -1.09
CA ASN A 235 -13.76 0.17 -2.17
C ASN A 235 -15.24 -0.18 -2.16
N GLY A 236 -15.61 -1.31 -1.57
CA GLY A 236 -16.99 -1.75 -1.38
C GLY A 236 -17.69 -1.13 -0.18
N MET A 237 -16.94 -0.64 0.80
CA MET A 237 -17.43 -0.17 2.08
C MET A 237 -17.20 1.34 2.35
N GLY A 238 -16.89 2.13 1.41
CA GLY A 238 -16.64 3.58 1.28
C GLY A 238 -16.80 4.54 2.48
N PHE A 239 -17.12 4.04 3.69
CA PHE A 239 -17.16 4.83 4.92
C PHE A 239 -15.86 4.78 5.73
N PHE A 240 -14.99 3.83 5.44
CA PHE A 240 -13.77 3.61 6.18
C PHE A 240 -12.57 4.00 5.34
N ASN A 241 -11.66 4.77 5.94
CA ASN A 241 -10.40 5.10 5.31
C ASN A 241 -9.50 3.84 5.31
N PRO A 242 -9.03 3.36 4.15
CA PRO A 242 -8.16 2.17 4.06
C PRO A 242 -6.78 2.37 4.72
N HIS A 243 -6.32 3.61 4.87
CA HIS A 243 -5.00 3.93 5.43
C HIS A 243 -4.99 4.08 6.95
N VAL A 244 -6.03 3.62 7.64
CA VAL A 244 -6.13 3.66 9.10
C VAL A 244 -6.37 2.27 9.66
N ASP A 245 -5.37 1.68 10.26
CA ASP A 245 -5.44 0.34 10.86
C ASP A 245 -6.60 0.16 11.84
N ALA A 246 -6.93 1.20 12.60
CA ALA A 246 -8.05 1.18 13.53
C ALA A 246 -9.40 0.83 12.88
N ASN A 247 -9.55 1.10 11.56
CA ASN A 247 -10.77 0.78 10.82
C ASN A 247 -10.90 -0.72 10.51
N TYR A 248 -9.79 -1.43 10.37
CA TYR A 248 -9.77 -2.88 10.18
C TYR A 248 -9.87 -3.66 11.48
N LEU A 249 -9.48 -3.03 12.59
CA LEU A 249 -9.42 -3.64 13.91
C LEU A 249 -10.68 -3.36 14.76
N LEU A 250 -11.76 -2.85 14.15
CA LEU A 250 -13.01 -2.64 14.85
C LEU A 250 -13.51 -3.95 15.46
N SER A 251 -13.81 -3.94 16.76
CA SER A 251 -14.50 -5.05 17.40
C SER A 251 -15.91 -5.25 16.78
N ALA A 252 -16.48 -6.44 16.95
CA ALA A 252 -17.88 -6.71 16.50
C ALA A 252 -18.85 -5.65 17.02
N TRP A 253 -18.67 -5.16 18.25
CA TRP A 253 -19.47 -4.08 18.81
C TRP A 253 -19.18 -2.72 18.12
N GLY A 254 -17.94 -2.44 17.81
CA GLY A 254 -17.56 -1.24 17.04
C GLY A 254 -18.22 -1.22 15.67
N PHE A 255 -18.16 -2.33 14.95
CA PHE A 255 -18.86 -2.51 13.67
C PHE A 255 -20.37 -2.35 13.79
N THR A 256 -20.99 -2.96 14.79
CA THR A 256 -22.43 -2.83 15.04
C THR A 256 -22.81 -1.37 15.28
N LYS A 257 -22.05 -0.66 16.11
CA LYS A 257 -22.28 0.76 16.38
C LYS A 257 -22.12 1.62 15.13
N ALA A 258 -21.07 1.37 14.32
CA ALA A 258 -20.83 2.07 13.05
C ALA A 258 -21.96 1.80 12.05
N TYR A 259 -22.44 0.54 11.97
CA TYR A 259 -23.57 0.19 11.11
C TYR A 259 -24.82 0.99 11.44
N PHE A 260 -25.25 1.00 12.70
CA PHE A 260 -26.46 1.76 13.11
C PHE A 260 -26.27 3.28 12.97
N LYS A 261 -25.07 3.80 13.19
CA LYS A 261 -24.79 5.24 13.12
C LYS A 261 -24.73 5.76 11.68
N TYR A 262 -24.02 5.04 10.78
CA TYR A 262 -23.67 5.55 9.45
C TYR A 262 -24.34 4.79 8.31
N MET A 263 -24.43 3.46 8.41
CA MET A 263 -24.72 2.60 7.27
C MET A 263 -26.21 2.35 7.08
N LEU A 264 -26.95 2.14 8.16
CA LEU A 264 -28.37 1.78 8.10
C LEU A 264 -29.23 2.78 7.32
N ARG A 265 -28.91 4.07 7.42
CA ARG A 265 -29.62 5.14 6.73
C ARG A 265 -29.15 5.39 5.31
N ALA A 266 -27.85 5.16 5.05
CA ALA A 266 -27.23 5.45 3.77
C ALA A 266 -27.28 4.24 2.82
N GLN A 267 -26.93 3.07 3.31
CA GLN A 267 -26.89 1.83 2.54
C GLN A 267 -27.20 0.62 3.45
N PRO A 268 -28.48 0.31 3.71
CA PRO A 268 -28.87 -0.78 4.60
C PRO A 268 -28.37 -2.16 4.11
N LEU A 269 -28.12 -2.30 2.80
CA LEU A 269 -27.55 -3.51 2.21
C LEU A 269 -26.03 -3.61 2.33
N LEU A 270 -25.36 -2.67 3.02
CA LEU A 270 -23.90 -2.66 3.12
C LEU A 270 -23.35 -3.91 3.83
N ILE A 271 -24.09 -4.49 4.80
CA ILE A 271 -23.73 -5.77 5.42
C ILE A 271 -23.62 -6.87 4.34
N TRP A 272 -24.57 -6.91 3.41
CA TRP A 272 -24.56 -7.88 2.31
C TRP A 272 -23.41 -7.61 1.34
N THR A 273 -23.19 -6.34 0.99
CA THR A 273 -22.06 -5.92 0.18
C THR A 273 -20.74 -6.25 0.86
N GLY A 274 -20.62 -5.99 2.16
CA GLY A 274 -19.45 -6.34 2.96
C GLY A 274 -19.15 -7.84 2.96
N PHE A 275 -20.15 -8.67 3.19
CA PHE A 275 -20.02 -10.13 3.15
C PHE A 275 -19.49 -10.61 1.78
N TRP A 276 -20.12 -10.16 0.68
CA TRP A 276 -19.67 -10.54 -0.65
C TRP A 276 -18.28 -9.99 -1.00
N SER A 277 -17.96 -8.78 -0.57
CA SER A 277 -16.61 -8.21 -0.72
C SER A 277 -15.56 -9.05 -0.01
N THR A 278 -15.87 -9.50 1.21
CA THR A 278 -15.00 -10.39 2.00
C THR A 278 -14.78 -11.73 1.30
N VAL A 279 -15.86 -12.34 0.78
CA VAL A 279 -15.77 -13.60 0.00
C VAL A 279 -14.94 -13.39 -1.27
N MET A 280 -15.13 -12.26 -1.98
CA MET A 280 -14.35 -11.92 -3.18
C MET A 280 -12.89 -11.71 -2.84
N THR A 281 -12.56 -11.00 -1.76
CA THR A 281 -11.17 -10.84 -1.29
C THR A 281 -10.52 -12.21 -1.09
N PHE A 282 -11.20 -13.12 -0.41
CA PHE A 282 -10.71 -14.49 -0.18
C PHE A 282 -10.45 -15.24 -1.50
N ILE A 283 -11.43 -15.24 -2.40
CA ILE A 283 -11.32 -15.92 -3.71
C ILE A 283 -10.18 -15.33 -4.54
N GLN A 284 -10.08 -14.00 -4.61
CA GLN A 284 -9.04 -13.33 -5.39
C GLN A 284 -7.65 -13.55 -4.79
N THR A 285 -7.53 -13.60 -3.46
CA THR A 285 -6.25 -13.93 -2.82
C THR A 285 -5.78 -15.34 -3.19
N LEU A 286 -6.68 -16.32 -3.16
CA LEU A 286 -6.35 -17.68 -3.59
C LEU A 286 -6.00 -17.76 -5.09
N ARG A 287 -6.70 -16.97 -5.91
CA ARG A 287 -6.39 -16.86 -7.35
C ARG A 287 -4.99 -16.29 -7.56
N HIS A 288 -4.69 -15.09 -6.99
CA HIS A 288 -3.38 -14.44 -7.13
C HIS A 288 -2.24 -15.32 -6.63
N ARG A 289 -2.45 -16.06 -5.54
CA ARG A 289 -1.49 -17.05 -5.05
C ARG A 289 -1.19 -18.13 -6.08
N SER A 290 -2.19 -18.61 -6.81
CA SER A 290 -2.06 -19.72 -7.76
C SER A 290 -1.48 -19.32 -9.12
N LEU A 291 -1.42 -18.01 -9.43
CA LEU A 291 -0.86 -17.52 -10.68
C LEU A 291 0.64 -17.81 -10.77
N ARG A 292 1.09 -18.14 -11.95
CA ARG A 292 2.50 -18.42 -12.20
C ARG A 292 3.23 -17.13 -12.51
N ALA A 293 4.35 -16.89 -11.84
CA ALA A 293 5.23 -15.79 -12.19
C ALA A 293 5.76 -15.97 -13.62
N LEU A 294 5.87 -14.85 -14.33
CA LEU A 294 6.52 -14.80 -15.64
C LEU A 294 8.05 -14.86 -15.39
N GLN A 295 8.54 -16.08 -15.19
CA GLN A 295 9.95 -16.31 -14.93
C GLN A 295 10.60 -16.86 -16.20
N ASN A 296 11.71 -16.23 -16.59
CA ASN A 296 12.65 -16.82 -17.52
C ASN A 296 13.93 -17.18 -16.74
N PRO A 297 14.19 -18.46 -16.49
CA PRO A 297 15.38 -18.88 -15.72
C PRO A 297 16.71 -18.38 -16.29
N LEU A 298 16.75 -18.07 -17.59
CA LEU A 298 17.96 -17.58 -18.27
C LEU A 298 18.23 -16.08 -17.98
N THR A 299 17.24 -15.33 -17.54
CA THR A 299 17.34 -13.87 -17.31
C THR A 299 17.19 -13.47 -15.84
N ILE A 300 17.05 -14.44 -14.92
CA ILE A 300 16.94 -14.12 -13.48
C ILE A 300 18.18 -13.38 -12.97
N GLU A 301 19.37 -13.83 -13.36
CA GLU A 301 20.62 -13.19 -12.97
C GLU A 301 20.70 -11.76 -13.52
N ASP A 302 20.34 -11.55 -14.78
CA ASP A 302 20.31 -10.21 -15.40
C ASP A 302 19.34 -9.29 -14.65
N ARG A 303 18.19 -9.85 -14.20
CA ARG A 303 17.19 -9.09 -13.42
C ARG A 303 17.72 -8.71 -12.03
N VAL A 304 18.43 -9.62 -11.36
CA VAL A 304 19.08 -9.33 -10.07
C VAL A 304 20.15 -8.26 -10.22
N ASP A 305 20.94 -8.31 -11.30
CA ASP A 305 21.97 -7.32 -11.60
C ASP A 305 21.35 -5.93 -11.90
N GLU A 306 20.24 -5.90 -12.64
CA GLU A 306 19.49 -4.67 -12.92
C GLU A 306 18.96 -4.02 -11.62
N ILE A 307 18.29 -4.83 -10.76
CA ILE A 307 17.80 -4.37 -9.45
C ILE A 307 18.95 -3.83 -8.60
N ALA A 308 20.05 -4.57 -8.53
CA ALA A 308 21.24 -4.14 -7.79
C ALA A 308 21.79 -2.80 -8.30
N LYS A 309 21.94 -2.65 -9.62
CA LYS A 309 22.41 -1.40 -10.25
C LYS A 309 21.50 -0.22 -9.91
N LYS A 310 20.19 -0.39 -10.05
CA LYS A 310 19.21 0.67 -9.75
C LYS A 310 19.20 1.06 -8.27
N ALA A 311 19.36 0.08 -7.37
CA ALA A 311 19.35 0.28 -5.92
C ALA A 311 20.70 0.77 -5.34
N ASN A 312 21.74 1.01 -6.14
CA ASN A 312 23.11 1.26 -5.71
C ASN A 312 23.68 0.13 -4.82
N ALA A 313 23.26 -1.10 -5.07
CA ALA A 313 23.60 -2.30 -4.33
C ALA A 313 24.46 -3.26 -5.15
N THR A 314 24.88 -4.35 -4.54
CA THR A 314 25.48 -5.48 -5.24
C THR A 314 24.45 -6.59 -5.45
N PRO A 315 24.59 -7.45 -6.46
CA PRO A 315 23.73 -8.62 -6.68
C PRO A 315 23.68 -9.55 -5.44
N ARG A 316 24.74 -9.61 -4.67
CA ARG A 316 24.82 -10.34 -3.41
C ARG A 316 23.85 -9.76 -2.37
N MET A 317 23.81 -8.43 -2.21
CA MET A 317 22.88 -7.76 -1.27
C MET A 317 21.41 -8.05 -1.62
N VAL A 318 21.06 -8.01 -2.90
CA VAL A 318 19.69 -8.37 -3.37
C VAL A 318 19.30 -9.77 -2.93
N ARG A 319 20.22 -10.75 -3.10
CA ARG A 319 19.94 -12.15 -2.70
C ARG A 319 19.94 -12.36 -1.20
N GLU A 320 20.75 -11.62 -0.44
CA GLU A 320 20.84 -11.74 1.02
C GLU A 320 19.69 -11.00 1.75
N LEU A 321 19.09 -9.96 1.15
CA LEU A 321 17.91 -9.27 1.69
C LEU A 321 16.64 -10.08 1.51
N GLN A 322 16.49 -10.81 0.40
CA GLN A 322 15.28 -11.55 0.09
C GLN A 322 14.84 -12.57 1.17
N PRO A 323 15.75 -13.35 1.80
CA PRO A 323 15.37 -14.26 2.90
C PRO A 323 14.84 -13.57 4.16
N LEU A 324 15.01 -12.25 4.31
CA LEU A 324 14.50 -11.50 5.45
C LEU A 324 13.00 -11.14 5.28
N PHE A 325 12.42 -11.39 4.12
CA PHE A 325 11.02 -11.10 3.86
C PHE A 325 10.09 -11.97 4.70
N ALA A 326 8.96 -11.40 5.08
CA ALA A 326 7.92 -12.14 5.76
C ALA A 326 7.34 -13.23 4.84
N GLN A 327 6.81 -14.29 5.44
CA GLN A 327 6.04 -15.28 4.68
C GLN A 327 4.64 -14.72 4.39
N PRO A 328 4.23 -14.66 3.10
CA PRO A 328 2.91 -14.14 2.73
C PRO A 328 1.78 -14.91 3.43
N ILE A 329 0.82 -14.17 3.98
CA ILE A 329 -0.35 -14.80 4.60
C ILE A 329 -1.18 -15.60 3.59
N SER A 330 -1.08 -15.25 2.30
CA SER A 330 -1.70 -15.98 1.19
C SER A 330 -1.28 -17.46 1.15
N ASP A 331 -0.16 -17.82 1.77
CA ASP A 331 0.27 -19.21 1.89
C ASP A 331 -0.56 -20.04 2.88
N SER A 332 -1.36 -19.38 3.71
CA SER A 332 -2.23 -20.03 4.68
C SER A 332 -3.70 -19.62 4.50
N PRO A 333 -4.48 -20.31 3.65
CA PRO A 333 -5.90 -19.99 3.43
C PRO A 333 -6.73 -19.97 4.72
N LEU A 334 -6.39 -20.79 5.71
CA LEU A 334 -7.09 -20.81 7.01
C LEU A 334 -6.83 -19.53 7.82
N LYS A 335 -5.63 -18.94 7.74
CA LYS A 335 -5.35 -17.67 8.40
C LYS A 335 -6.16 -16.54 7.75
N ILE A 336 -6.21 -16.48 6.40
CA ILE A 336 -7.02 -15.50 5.68
C ILE A 336 -8.50 -15.64 6.03
N LEU A 337 -9.03 -16.87 6.08
CA LEU A 337 -10.42 -17.13 6.48
C LEU A 337 -10.73 -16.53 7.87
N LYS A 338 -9.80 -16.68 8.83
CA LYS A 338 -9.93 -16.13 10.18
C LYS A 338 -9.84 -14.60 10.21
N GLU A 339 -8.91 -14.00 9.46
CA GLU A 339 -8.79 -12.54 9.35
C GLU A 339 -10.06 -11.91 8.76
N LEU A 340 -10.60 -12.52 7.73
CA LEU A 340 -11.81 -12.07 7.06
C LEU A 340 -13.11 -12.43 7.82
N TRP A 341 -13.03 -13.04 9.00
CA TRP A 341 -14.19 -13.49 9.81
C TRP A 341 -15.10 -14.50 9.11
N LEU A 342 -14.68 -15.07 8.00
CA LEU A 342 -15.47 -16.03 7.23
C LEU A 342 -15.68 -17.34 8.00
N ASP A 343 -14.69 -17.80 8.77
CA ASP A 343 -14.81 -18.96 9.64
C ASP A 343 -15.98 -18.82 10.63
N ARG A 344 -16.07 -17.67 11.30
CA ARG A 344 -17.15 -17.35 12.25
C ARG A 344 -18.49 -17.23 11.57
N THR A 345 -18.52 -16.58 10.40
CA THR A 345 -19.71 -16.42 9.59
C THR A 345 -20.23 -17.78 9.12
N PHE A 346 -19.35 -18.67 8.64
CA PHE A 346 -19.75 -20.01 8.22
C PHE A 346 -20.22 -20.87 9.40
N ILE A 347 -19.55 -20.84 10.54
CA ILE A 347 -19.99 -21.55 11.74
C ILE A 347 -21.37 -21.06 12.17
N PHE A 348 -21.59 -19.74 12.19
CA PHE A 348 -22.88 -19.14 12.55
C PHE A 348 -23.99 -19.55 11.57
N LEU A 349 -23.78 -19.39 10.27
CA LEU A 349 -24.76 -19.73 9.24
C LEU A 349 -25.06 -21.24 9.24
N PHE A 350 -24.03 -22.07 9.28
CA PHE A 350 -24.21 -23.53 9.35
C PHE A 350 -25.00 -23.95 10.59
N GLY A 351 -24.61 -23.44 11.76
CA GLY A 351 -25.31 -23.69 13.00
C GLY A 351 -26.77 -23.22 12.96
N PHE A 352 -27.02 -22.01 12.42
CA PHE A 352 -28.36 -21.46 12.27
C PHE A 352 -29.24 -22.35 11.37
N PHE A 353 -28.76 -22.70 10.18
CA PHE A 353 -29.54 -23.53 9.25
C PHE A 353 -29.73 -24.96 9.77
N LEU A 354 -28.73 -25.52 10.45
CA LEU A 354 -28.87 -26.84 11.10
C LEU A 354 -29.94 -26.83 12.18
N LEU A 355 -29.92 -25.81 13.06
CA LEU A 355 -30.93 -25.66 14.10
C LEU A 355 -32.32 -25.43 13.53
N LEU A 356 -32.44 -24.58 12.50
CA LEU A 356 -33.69 -24.33 11.81
C LEU A 356 -34.23 -25.62 11.18
N TYR A 357 -33.41 -26.38 10.48
CA TYR A 357 -33.75 -27.65 9.88
C TYR A 357 -34.22 -28.67 10.93
N ALA A 358 -33.47 -28.82 12.03
CA ALA A 358 -33.81 -29.69 13.13
C ALA A 358 -35.17 -29.28 13.78
N PHE A 359 -35.35 -27.98 13.98
CA PHE A 359 -36.60 -27.44 14.49
C PHE A 359 -37.80 -27.78 13.58
N LEU A 360 -37.69 -27.54 12.26
CA LEU A 360 -38.74 -27.85 11.30
C LEU A 360 -39.09 -29.35 11.24
N LEU A 361 -38.10 -30.24 11.40
CA LEU A 361 -38.34 -31.69 11.47
C LEU A 361 -39.12 -32.06 12.74
N ILE A 362 -38.73 -31.50 13.89
CA ILE A 362 -39.37 -31.78 15.18
C ILE A 362 -40.79 -31.20 15.19
N ASP A 363 -40.97 -29.97 14.71
CA ASP A 363 -42.25 -29.30 14.64
C ASP A 363 -43.29 -30.06 13.77
N LYS A 364 -42.80 -30.66 12.67
CA LYS A 364 -43.64 -31.50 11.82
C LYS A 364 -44.25 -32.70 12.54
N ILE A 365 -43.55 -33.21 13.58
CA ILE A 365 -44.01 -34.40 14.34
C ILE A 365 -44.76 -33.98 15.60
N TYR A 366 -44.28 -32.99 16.33
CA TYR A 366 -44.73 -32.65 17.69
C TYR A 366 -45.44 -31.29 17.80
N GLN A 367 -45.50 -30.48 16.73
CA GLN A 367 -46.09 -29.14 16.71
C GLN A 367 -45.63 -28.27 17.88
N ILE A 368 -44.30 -28.10 18.01
CA ILE A 368 -43.68 -27.37 19.12
C ILE A 368 -43.68 -25.86 18.87
N SER A 369 -43.71 -25.09 19.96
CA SER A 369 -43.56 -23.62 19.86
C SER A 369 -42.19 -23.23 19.39
N PHE A 370 -42.12 -22.19 18.51
CA PHE A 370 -40.85 -21.61 18.03
C PHE A 370 -39.92 -21.17 19.18
N TYR A 371 -40.43 -20.81 20.34
CA TYR A 371 -39.64 -20.47 21.51
C TYR A 371 -38.68 -21.60 21.97
N TRP A 372 -38.95 -22.86 21.61
CA TRP A 372 -38.03 -23.98 21.90
C TRP A 372 -36.69 -23.86 21.19
N MET A 373 -36.59 -23.03 20.11
CA MET A 373 -35.32 -22.72 19.48
C MET A 373 -34.37 -21.95 20.41
N LEU A 374 -34.85 -21.26 21.41
CA LEU A 374 -34.02 -20.53 22.37
C LEU A 374 -33.15 -21.48 23.22
N VAL A 375 -33.53 -22.71 23.41
CA VAL A 375 -32.76 -23.70 24.20
C VAL A 375 -31.45 -24.05 23.51
N PRO A 376 -31.44 -24.61 22.28
CA PRO A 376 -30.17 -24.89 21.60
C PRO A 376 -29.35 -23.63 21.29
N VAL A 377 -29.99 -22.49 21.01
CA VAL A 377 -29.28 -21.21 20.85
C VAL A 377 -28.59 -20.82 22.17
N GLY A 378 -29.26 -20.94 23.33
CA GLY A 378 -28.67 -20.64 24.64
C GLY A 378 -27.49 -21.57 24.99
N ILE A 379 -27.49 -22.79 24.49
CA ILE A 379 -26.40 -23.76 24.71
C ILE A 379 -25.22 -23.51 23.76
N LEU A 380 -25.49 -23.23 22.46
CA LEU A 380 -24.46 -23.14 21.43
C LEU A 380 -23.86 -21.73 21.29
N PHE A 381 -24.60 -20.68 21.66
CA PHE A 381 -24.13 -19.30 21.54
C PHE A 381 -22.93 -18.99 22.46
N PRO A 382 -22.88 -19.41 23.75
CA PRO A 382 -21.71 -19.15 24.59
C PRO A 382 -20.39 -19.72 24.05
N PRO A 383 -20.27 -21.00 23.63
CA PRO A 383 -19.04 -21.50 23.04
C PRO A 383 -18.68 -20.82 21.71
N TYR A 384 -19.67 -20.49 20.86
CA TYR A 384 -19.46 -19.70 19.66
C TYR A 384 -18.92 -18.29 20.00
N PHE A 385 -19.49 -17.62 21.00
CA PHE A 385 -19.05 -16.30 21.44
C PHE A 385 -17.63 -16.34 22.00
N LEU A 386 -17.28 -17.35 22.81
CA LEU A 386 -15.93 -17.56 23.33
C LEU A 386 -14.94 -17.81 22.18
N TYR A 387 -15.28 -18.65 21.21
CA TYR A 387 -14.47 -18.85 20.02
C TYR A 387 -14.25 -17.54 19.28
N SER A 388 -15.34 -16.83 18.95
CA SER A 388 -15.28 -15.57 18.20
C SER A 388 -14.42 -14.51 18.88
N ARG A 389 -14.45 -14.44 20.21
CA ARG A 389 -13.67 -13.48 21.00
C ARG A 389 -12.17 -13.86 21.08
N ASN A 390 -11.85 -15.14 21.09
CA ASN A 390 -10.48 -15.61 21.29
C ASN A 390 -9.64 -15.68 20.01
N VAL A 391 -10.26 -15.54 18.84
CA VAL A 391 -9.50 -15.48 17.58
C VAL A 391 -8.84 -14.10 17.48
N GLN A 392 -7.53 -14.07 17.65
CA GLN A 392 -6.73 -12.85 17.50
C GLN A 392 -6.54 -12.51 16.01
N SER A 393 -6.59 -11.24 15.68
CA SER A 393 -6.17 -10.74 14.37
C SER A 393 -4.65 -10.71 14.30
N TYR A 394 -4.09 -11.26 13.25
CA TYR A 394 -2.65 -11.20 13.00
C TYR A 394 -2.22 -9.80 12.55
N ILE A 395 -3.11 -9.04 11.90
CA ILE A 395 -2.85 -7.64 11.50
C ILE A 395 -2.49 -6.78 12.72
N SER A 396 -3.17 -7.00 13.85
CA SER A 396 -2.90 -6.24 15.08
C SER A 396 -1.53 -6.51 15.70
N LEU A 397 -0.86 -7.58 15.28
CA LEU A 397 0.46 -7.97 15.79
C LEU A 397 1.60 -7.30 15.05
N TYR A 398 1.40 -6.94 13.78
CA TYR A 398 2.42 -6.25 13.01
C TYR A 398 2.39 -4.74 13.31
N LYS A 399 3.44 -4.24 13.92
CA LYS A 399 3.59 -2.80 14.23
C LYS A 399 4.91 -2.21 13.77
N LYS A 400 5.92 -3.01 13.64
CA LYS A 400 7.25 -2.66 13.14
C LYS A 400 7.95 -3.94 12.69
N PRO A 401 8.92 -3.85 11.79
CA PRO A 401 9.83 -4.94 11.49
C PRO A 401 10.56 -5.40 12.76
N ASP A 402 10.94 -6.69 12.78
CA ASP A 402 11.73 -7.26 13.86
C ASP A 402 13.10 -6.54 13.96
N GLU A 403 13.57 -6.32 15.19
CA GLU A 403 14.88 -5.69 15.45
C GLU A 403 16.04 -6.50 14.86
N GLU A 404 15.92 -7.81 14.79
CA GLU A 404 16.86 -8.69 14.13
C GLU A 404 16.89 -8.42 12.62
N VAL A 405 15.72 -8.30 11.98
CA VAL A 405 15.61 -7.98 10.54
C VAL A 405 16.23 -6.63 10.23
N LEU A 406 15.96 -5.59 11.04
CA LEU A 406 16.57 -4.27 10.89
C LEU A 406 18.09 -4.32 10.99
N SER A 407 18.61 -5.02 11.99
CA SER A 407 20.06 -5.18 12.21
C SER A 407 20.72 -5.94 11.07
N LEU A 408 20.10 -7.03 10.59
CA LEU A 408 20.61 -7.82 9.48
C LEU A 408 20.57 -7.03 8.16
N SER A 409 19.52 -6.27 7.89
CA SER A 409 19.41 -5.42 6.70
C SER A 409 20.54 -4.39 6.65
N GLY A 410 20.83 -3.71 7.77
CA GLY A 410 21.94 -2.78 7.88
C GLY A 410 23.32 -3.46 7.72
N MET A 411 23.50 -4.65 8.28
CA MET A 411 24.75 -5.43 8.14
C MET A 411 24.97 -5.89 6.70
N ILE A 412 23.97 -6.45 6.04
CA ILE A 412 24.03 -6.92 4.64
C ILE A 412 24.39 -5.76 3.71
N THR A 413 23.75 -4.60 3.90
CA THR A 413 23.97 -3.42 3.06
C THR A 413 25.17 -2.57 3.49
N SER A 414 25.78 -2.88 4.65
CA SER A 414 26.86 -2.10 5.26
C SER A 414 26.46 -0.64 5.51
N THR A 415 25.19 -0.41 5.83
CA THR A 415 24.65 0.93 6.14
C THR A 415 24.48 1.11 7.65
N LYS A 416 24.64 2.35 8.12
CA LYS A 416 24.44 2.71 9.54
C LYS A 416 23.02 3.19 9.85
N ARG A 417 22.23 3.44 8.81
CA ARG A 417 20.86 3.94 8.91
C ARG A 417 19.92 3.13 8.04
N VAL A 418 18.74 2.84 8.58
CA VAL A 418 17.64 2.15 7.87
C VAL A 418 16.37 2.99 8.00
N ILE A 419 15.77 3.33 6.88
CA ILE A 419 14.53 4.12 6.83
C ILE A 419 13.44 3.25 6.23
N TYR A 420 12.34 3.07 6.99
CA TYR A 420 11.13 2.39 6.55
C TYR A 420 9.95 3.35 6.47
N GLY A 421 8.88 2.96 5.76
CA GLY A 421 7.54 3.55 5.72
C GLY A 421 6.49 2.55 6.20
N HIS A 422 5.43 2.37 5.42
CA HIS A 422 4.40 1.33 5.49
C HIS A 422 3.53 1.33 6.76
N THR A 423 4.13 1.49 7.93
CA THR A 423 3.41 1.42 9.21
C THR A 423 2.67 2.70 9.59
N HIS A 424 2.85 3.78 8.84
CA HIS A 424 2.29 5.12 9.09
C HIS A 424 2.61 5.72 10.47
N ILE A 425 3.62 5.17 11.16
CA ILE A 425 3.99 5.56 12.51
C ILE A 425 5.36 6.23 12.49
N VAL A 426 5.41 7.51 12.86
CA VAL A 426 6.69 8.22 12.99
C VAL A 426 7.56 7.59 14.07
N ARG A 427 8.82 7.31 13.72
CA ARG A 427 9.81 6.69 14.61
C ARG A 427 11.19 7.27 14.39
N HIS A 428 11.93 7.40 15.47
CA HIS A 428 13.38 7.60 15.46
C HIS A 428 13.95 6.83 16.66
N GLU A 429 14.63 5.74 16.39
CA GLU A 429 15.16 4.86 17.43
C GLU A 429 16.54 4.31 17.02
N ILE A 430 17.35 3.94 18.01
CA ILE A 430 18.65 3.27 17.80
C ILE A 430 18.48 1.81 18.18
N ILE A 431 18.72 0.92 17.24
CA ILE A 431 18.61 -0.53 17.41
C ILE A 431 19.99 -1.13 17.17
N GLY A 432 20.67 -1.49 18.28
CA GLY A 432 22.06 -1.92 18.21
C GLY A 432 22.96 -0.81 17.67
N ALA A 433 23.57 -1.03 16.50
CA ALA A 433 24.41 -0.06 15.80
C ALA A 433 23.67 0.70 14.68
N ILE A 434 22.37 0.41 14.47
CA ILE A 434 21.57 0.95 13.38
C ILE A 434 20.68 2.07 13.88
N GLU A 435 20.71 3.22 13.20
CA GLU A 435 19.75 4.29 13.35
C GLU A 435 18.54 3.97 12.47
N HIS A 436 17.37 3.73 13.11
CA HIS A 436 16.11 3.44 12.43
C HIS A 436 15.17 4.64 12.46
N LEU A 437 14.67 5.04 11.27
CA LEU A 437 13.69 6.11 11.13
C LEU A 437 12.50 5.65 10.29
N ASN A 438 11.34 6.23 10.59
CA ASN A 438 10.15 6.12 9.76
C ASN A 438 9.46 7.49 9.73
N PRO A 439 9.25 8.11 8.55
CA PRO A 439 8.61 9.42 8.45
C PRO A 439 7.08 9.39 8.66
N GLY A 440 6.49 8.22 8.87
CA GLY A 440 5.03 8.11 9.00
C GLY A 440 4.31 8.29 7.67
N THR A 441 3.17 8.97 7.66
CA THR A 441 2.35 9.14 6.45
C THR A 441 1.98 10.59 6.18
N TRP A 442 1.84 10.93 4.90
CA TRP A 442 1.25 12.18 4.39
C TRP A 442 -0.22 12.01 3.99
N SER A 443 -0.67 10.77 3.88
CA SER A 443 -2.05 10.44 3.49
C SER A 443 -3.07 11.20 4.35
N PRO A 444 -4.21 11.64 3.78
CA PRO A 444 -5.35 12.16 4.53
C PRO A 444 -6.05 11.03 5.30
N ALA A 445 -5.32 10.43 6.26
CA ALA A 445 -5.82 9.37 7.13
C ALA A 445 -6.65 9.96 8.27
N PHE A 446 -7.93 9.58 8.33
CA PHE A 446 -8.85 10.03 9.37
C PHE A 446 -9.33 8.86 10.22
N LEU A 447 -9.28 9.04 11.55
CA LEU A 447 -9.75 8.06 12.54
C LEU A 447 -11.28 7.97 12.61
N ASP A 448 -11.99 8.95 12.06
CA ASP A 448 -13.43 9.03 12.07
C ASP A 448 -14.01 9.20 10.66
N VAL A 449 -15.23 8.69 10.48
CA VAL A 449 -15.95 8.73 9.19
C VAL A 449 -16.30 10.16 8.77
N GLU A 450 -16.44 11.07 9.74
CA GLU A 450 -16.72 12.48 9.54
C GLU A 450 -15.50 13.25 9.01
N CYS A 451 -14.30 12.64 8.98
CA CYS A 451 -13.03 13.25 8.59
C CYS A 451 -12.68 14.48 9.41
N THR A 452 -12.83 14.39 10.74
CA THR A 452 -12.50 15.47 11.68
C THR A 452 -11.23 15.21 12.50
N LYS A 453 -10.82 13.92 12.62
CA LYS A 453 -9.66 13.49 13.40
C LYS A 453 -8.56 13.00 12.47
N PHE A 454 -7.73 13.92 12.04
CA PHE A 454 -6.59 13.63 11.18
C PHE A 454 -5.49 12.87 11.94
N GLN A 455 -4.88 11.87 11.31
CA GLN A 455 -3.81 11.06 11.89
C GLN A 455 -2.45 11.34 11.23
N GLY A 456 -2.41 11.72 9.96
CA GLY A 456 -1.18 11.96 9.21
C GLY A 456 -0.36 13.10 9.81
N GLN A 457 0.96 12.94 9.86
CA GLN A 457 1.86 13.93 10.45
C GLN A 457 2.62 14.75 9.42
N LYS A 458 2.55 14.40 8.13
CA LYS A 458 3.29 15.06 7.04
C LYS A 458 4.78 15.26 7.39
N ALA A 459 5.38 14.20 7.97
CA ALA A 459 6.77 14.22 8.35
C ALA A 459 7.69 13.72 7.23
N PHE A 460 8.96 14.04 7.32
CA PHE A 460 10.01 13.60 6.41
C PHE A 460 11.34 13.45 7.15
N VAL A 461 12.22 12.62 6.62
CA VAL A 461 13.60 12.52 7.10
C VAL A 461 14.46 13.44 6.28
N TRP A 462 15.18 14.34 6.92
CA TRP A 462 16.18 15.22 6.32
C TRP A 462 17.58 14.75 6.70
N ILE A 463 18.41 14.41 5.72
CA ILE A 463 19.78 13.96 5.92
C ILE A 463 20.73 15.00 5.29
N SER A 464 21.60 15.55 6.10
CA SER A 464 22.53 16.61 5.68
C SER A 464 23.95 16.37 6.21
N PRO A 465 24.98 16.91 5.54
CA PRO A 465 26.35 16.78 5.98
C PRO A 465 26.60 17.56 7.26
N GLN A 466 27.41 16.99 8.15
CA GLN A 466 27.91 17.64 9.36
C GLN A 466 29.33 18.20 9.14
N ALA A 467 29.83 18.98 10.11
CA ALA A 467 31.14 19.57 10.05
C ALA A 467 32.30 18.54 10.00
N ASP A 468 32.05 17.33 10.50
CA ASP A 468 33.00 16.20 10.47
C ASP A 468 32.99 15.40 9.15
N GLY A 469 32.17 15.82 8.18
CA GLY A 469 32.03 15.15 6.89
C GLY A 469 31.04 13.96 6.90
N LEU A 470 30.51 13.56 8.05
CA LEU A 470 29.47 12.56 8.15
C LEU A 470 28.11 13.18 7.84
N ARG A 471 27.12 12.36 7.54
CA ARG A 471 25.72 12.82 7.41
C ARG A 471 24.91 12.45 8.65
N SER A 472 24.11 13.38 9.14
CA SER A 472 23.12 13.13 10.19
C SER A 472 21.71 13.21 9.64
N ALA A 473 20.80 12.46 10.25
CA ALA A 473 19.38 12.48 9.95
C ALA A 473 18.60 13.22 11.03
N LYS A 474 17.54 13.91 10.61
CA LYS A 474 16.57 14.56 11.46
C LYS A 474 15.18 14.22 10.98
N LEU A 475 14.27 14.00 11.90
CA LEU A 475 12.85 13.94 11.60
C LEU A 475 12.28 15.36 11.63
N MET A 476 11.65 15.74 10.52
CA MET A 476 11.05 17.06 10.33
C MET A 476 9.57 16.89 10.03
N GLN A 477 8.77 17.86 10.38
CA GLN A 477 7.31 17.88 10.13
C GLN A 477 6.90 19.19 9.47
N VAL A 478 6.02 19.09 8.48
CA VAL A 478 5.34 20.25 7.89
C VAL A 478 4.09 20.55 8.71
N ASP A 479 4.06 21.72 9.35
CA ASP A 479 2.94 22.23 10.14
C ASP A 479 2.49 23.60 9.60
N GLY A 480 1.53 23.55 8.67
CA GLY A 480 1.12 24.72 7.90
C GLY A 480 2.29 25.28 7.10
N ASP A 481 2.64 26.55 7.34
CA ASP A 481 3.76 27.22 6.65
C ASP A 481 5.12 27.03 7.35
N LYS A 482 5.16 26.26 8.44
CA LYS A 482 6.38 26.02 9.21
C LYS A 482 6.85 24.59 9.05
N ILE A 483 8.16 24.43 9.11
CA ILE A 483 8.80 23.12 9.19
C ILE A 483 9.56 23.05 10.50
N ILE A 484 9.25 22.07 11.31
CA ILE A 484 9.78 21.89 12.67
C ILE A 484 10.48 20.53 12.79
N GLU A 485 11.51 20.45 13.63
CA GLU A 485 12.13 19.18 14.02
C GLU A 485 11.29 18.51 15.11
N ILE A 486 11.06 17.17 15.02
CA ILE A 486 10.19 16.39 15.91
C ILE A 486 10.94 15.20 16.53
#